data_a44589826518ae0d8b3ad536df56a449
#
_entry.id   a44589826518ae0d8b3ad536df56a449
#
_cell.length_a   1.000
_cell.length_b   1.000
_cell.length_c   1.000
_cell.angle_alpha   90.00
_cell.angle_beta   90.00
_cell.angle_gamma   90.00
#
_symmetry.space_group_name_H-M   'P 1'
#
loop_
_entity.id
_entity.type
_entity.pdbx_description
1 polymer ?
#
loop_
_entity_poly.entity_id
_entity_poly.type
_entity_poly.pdbx_seq_one_letter_code
_entity_poly.pdbx_strand_id
1 'polypeptide(L)'
;MVYNYLDLVNRLCYKFNEVPLDSSTFATADGIYNEFKSAINAGIADICKKKNNEWPFNWQELQFQTTAGTSLYIKAANALNVDWDSFQIVKQPISVTSITQSAGVAIATTSTNHNLLSNDLVYISGADQSNYVDLFYITVISPTTFTFSVDSNTITPATGTIVVYPPYNNTYLKGISFDAYRQEGYQTRDNNAYKTDQYGMPYFSVRKTDNNIIISPKPDRVYTIQYESFIMPSDLVLYSDVPIIPVTHKEVIIEAALYAIYMFRDNVEEAGTSQSVYDKSIETMARILIPQSDTMRIVN
;
A
#
# COMPACT_ATOMS: atom_id res chain seq x y z
N MET A 1 -21.17 7.14 -19.82
CA MET A 1 -20.41 8.41 -19.92
C MET A 1 -19.09 8.18 -19.24
N VAL A 2 -17.99 8.34 -19.93
CA VAL A 2 -16.65 8.06 -19.38
C VAL A 2 -16.29 9.19 -18.43
N TYR A 3 -15.99 8.85 -17.19
CA TYR A 3 -15.54 9.79 -16.16
C TYR A 3 -14.01 9.75 -16.15
N ASN A 4 -13.38 10.74 -16.78
CA ASN A 4 -11.92 10.84 -16.86
C ASN A 4 -11.47 12.32 -16.81
N TYR A 5 -10.16 12.54 -16.87
CA TYR A 5 -9.57 13.87 -16.80
C TYR A 5 -10.07 14.80 -17.92
N LEU A 6 -10.21 14.28 -19.15
CA LEU A 6 -10.75 15.04 -20.28
C LEU A 6 -12.20 15.52 -20.03
N ASP A 7 -13.07 14.64 -19.46
CA ASP A 7 -14.45 15.02 -19.11
C ASP A 7 -14.48 16.17 -18.09
N LEU A 8 -13.59 16.11 -17.08
CA LEU A 8 -13.50 17.18 -16.07
C LEU A 8 -13.03 18.51 -16.68
N VAL A 9 -11.97 18.49 -17.49
CA VAL A 9 -11.46 19.70 -18.18
C VAL A 9 -12.55 20.29 -19.07
N ASN A 10 -13.23 19.46 -19.86
CA ASN A 10 -14.29 19.93 -20.77
C ASN A 10 -15.50 20.53 -20.02
N ARG A 11 -15.80 20.06 -18.81
CA ARG A 11 -16.81 20.70 -17.96
C ARG A 11 -16.43 22.12 -17.57
N LEU A 12 -15.16 22.37 -17.26
CA LEU A 12 -14.67 23.73 -17.03
C LEU A 12 -14.71 24.55 -18.33
N CYS A 13 -14.31 23.97 -19.48
CA CYS A 13 -14.45 24.65 -20.78
C CYS A 13 -15.88 25.15 -21.01
N TYR A 14 -16.91 24.34 -20.77
CA TYR A 14 -18.29 24.75 -20.88
C TYR A 14 -18.68 25.86 -19.89
N LYS A 15 -18.18 25.86 -18.66
CA LYS A 15 -18.42 26.89 -17.66
C LYS A 15 -17.81 28.25 -18.05
N PHE A 16 -16.66 28.21 -18.72
CA PHE A 16 -15.95 29.43 -19.15
C PHE A 16 -16.17 29.80 -20.63
N ASN A 17 -17.09 29.11 -21.31
CA ASN A 17 -17.37 29.32 -22.75
C ASN A 17 -16.14 29.13 -23.66
N GLU A 18 -15.27 28.16 -23.29
CA GLU A 18 -14.09 27.77 -24.06
C GLU A 18 -14.37 26.54 -24.95
N VAL A 19 -13.55 26.35 -25.97
CA VAL A 19 -13.69 25.21 -26.88
C VAL A 19 -13.30 23.91 -26.14
N PRO A 20 -14.16 22.89 -26.11
CA PRO A 20 -13.81 21.63 -25.49
C PRO A 20 -12.66 20.94 -26.23
N LEU A 21 -11.82 20.24 -25.47
CA LEU A 21 -10.70 19.44 -25.97
C LEU A 21 -11.15 18.05 -26.39
N ASP A 22 -10.38 17.43 -27.26
CA ASP A 22 -10.44 16.00 -27.58
C ASP A 22 -9.17 15.26 -27.15
N SER A 23 -9.13 13.95 -27.34
CA SER A 23 -7.97 13.12 -26.96
C SER A 23 -6.68 13.50 -27.66
N SER A 24 -6.74 14.08 -28.85
CA SER A 24 -5.57 14.48 -29.66
C SER A 24 -5.04 15.86 -29.27
N THR A 25 -5.93 16.77 -28.86
CA THR A 25 -5.59 18.14 -28.50
C THR A 25 -5.26 18.32 -27.02
N PHE A 26 -5.69 17.37 -26.16
CA PHE A 26 -5.55 17.49 -24.72
C PHE A 26 -4.08 17.68 -24.26
N ALA A 27 -3.15 16.90 -24.81
CA ALA A 27 -1.74 16.96 -24.39
C ALA A 27 -1.03 18.27 -24.80
N THR A 28 -1.44 18.87 -25.89
CA THR A 28 -0.81 20.07 -26.49
C THR A 28 -1.53 21.37 -26.17
N ALA A 29 -2.70 21.29 -25.53
CA ALA A 29 -3.49 22.48 -25.18
C ALA A 29 -2.80 23.28 -24.07
N ASP A 30 -2.58 24.56 -24.34
CA ASP A 30 -1.87 25.52 -23.50
C ASP A 30 -2.77 26.65 -22.99
N GLY A 31 -2.19 27.60 -22.24
CA GLY A 31 -2.89 28.77 -21.73
C GLY A 31 -3.93 28.40 -20.69
N ILE A 32 -5.18 28.80 -20.91
CA ILE A 32 -6.32 28.58 -19.99
C ILE A 32 -6.55 27.09 -19.70
N TYR A 33 -6.25 26.20 -20.64
CA TYR A 33 -6.41 24.77 -20.44
C TYR A 33 -5.45 24.20 -19.41
N ASN A 34 -4.22 24.74 -19.33
CA ASN A 34 -3.28 24.37 -18.27
C ASN A 34 -3.75 24.86 -16.90
N GLU A 35 -4.38 26.02 -16.83
CA GLU A 35 -5.04 26.52 -15.63
C GLU A 35 -6.16 25.56 -15.18
N PHE A 36 -7.02 25.11 -16.09
CA PHE A 36 -8.07 24.12 -15.80
C PHE A 36 -7.52 22.79 -15.32
N LYS A 37 -6.50 22.27 -16.00
CA LYS A 37 -5.81 21.02 -15.61
C LYS A 37 -5.23 21.13 -14.19
N SER A 38 -4.51 22.22 -13.93
CA SER A 38 -3.91 22.49 -12.62
C SER A 38 -4.97 22.65 -11.53
N ALA A 39 -6.05 23.38 -11.80
CA ALA A 39 -7.13 23.59 -10.85
C ALA A 39 -7.86 22.28 -10.48
N ILE A 40 -8.06 21.37 -11.44
CA ILE A 40 -8.66 20.05 -11.19
C ILE A 40 -7.75 19.22 -10.26
N ASN A 41 -6.44 19.13 -10.55
CA ASN A 41 -5.51 18.39 -9.71
C ASN A 41 -5.42 19.01 -8.30
N ALA A 42 -5.35 20.34 -8.20
CA ALA A 42 -5.39 21.04 -6.91
C ALA A 42 -6.69 20.77 -6.15
N GLY A 43 -7.84 20.77 -6.84
CA GLY A 43 -9.15 20.44 -6.26
C GLY A 43 -9.20 19.01 -5.73
N ILE A 44 -8.72 18.03 -6.48
CA ILE A 44 -8.63 16.63 -6.04
C ILE A 44 -7.75 16.51 -4.80
N ALA A 45 -6.57 17.16 -4.82
CA ALA A 45 -5.66 17.16 -3.68
C ALA A 45 -6.28 17.83 -2.43
N ASP A 46 -7.03 18.92 -2.59
CA ASP A 46 -7.73 19.58 -1.48
C ASP A 46 -8.84 18.69 -0.91
N ILE A 47 -9.67 18.08 -1.78
CA ILE A 47 -10.71 17.12 -1.35
C ILE A 47 -10.09 15.99 -0.53
N CYS A 48 -9.00 15.39 -1.01
CA CYS A 48 -8.33 14.28 -0.33
C CYS A 48 -7.78 14.68 1.05
N LYS A 49 -7.46 15.95 1.28
CA LYS A 49 -6.99 16.48 2.57
C LYS A 49 -8.12 16.86 3.54
N LYS A 50 -9.35 16.99 3.05
CA LYS A 50 -10.49 17.28 3.93
C LYS A 50 -10.83 16.10 4.84
N LYS A 51 -11.60 16.36 5.92
CA LYS A 51 -12.06 15.31 6.85
C LYS A 51 -10.92 14.43 7.39
N ASN A 52 -9.81 15.04 7.77
CA ASN A 52 -8.62 14.38 8.33
C ASN A 52 -8.00 13.33 7.40
N ASN A 53 -8.21 13.43 6.08
CA ASN A 53 -7.78 12.47 5.07
C ASN A 53 -8.46 11.08 5.15
N GLU A 54 -9.59 10.95 5.84
CA GLU A 54 -10.25 9.66 6.13
C GLU A 54 -11.31 9.29 5.09
N TRP A 55 -11.09 9.61 3.83
CA TRP A 55 -11.98 9.20 2.77
C TRP A 55 -11.81 7.72 2.41
N PRO A 56 -12.86 6.90 2.38
CA PRO A 56 -12.74 5.48 2.06
C PRO A 56 -12.08 5.18 0.70
N PHE A 57 -12.23 6.07 -0.28
CA PHE A 57 -11.60 5.91 -1.58
C PHE A 57 -10.09 6.19 -1.59
N ASN A 58 -9.55 6.81 -0.53
CA ASN A 58 -8.11 7.02 -0.36
C ASN A 58 -7.43 5.88 0.41
N TRP A 59 -8.20 4.93 0.92
CA TRP A 59 -7.71 3.81 1.70
C TRP A 59 -7.01 2.79 0.81
N GLN A 60 -5.78 2.42 1.15
CA GLN A 60 -5.01 1.41 0.42
C GLN A 60 -4.16 0.55 1.35
N GLU A 61 -4.01 -0.70 0.96
CA GLU A 61 -3.01 -1.61 1.51
C GLU A 61 -1.67 -1.34 0.84
N LEU A 62 -0.66 -1.07 1.64
CA LEU A 62 0.71 -0.82 1.21
C LEU A 62 1.62 -1.93 1.74
N GLN A 63 2.67 -2.25 1.01
CA GLN A 63 3.61 -3.30 1.38
C GLN A 63 5.06 -2.83 1.23
N PHE A 64 5.92 -3.35 2.10
CA PHE A 64 7.36 -3.26 1.92
C PHE A 64 8.03 -4.54 2.38
N GLN A 65 9.25 -4.78 1.90
CA GLN A 65 10.06 -5.91 2.32
C GLN A 65 11.07 -5.47 3.37
N THR A 66 11.22 -6.27 4.43
CA THR A 66 12.26 -6.06 5.42
C THR A 66 13.61 -6.49 4.88
N THR A 67 14.67 -5.98 5.49
CA THR A 67 16.05 -6.44 5.27
C THR A 67 16.58 -7.00 6.58
N ALA A 68 17.20 -8.17 6.53
CA ALA A 68 17.79 -8.79 7.72
C ALA A 68 18.72 -7.80 8.45
N GLY A 69 18.56 -7.68 9.75
CA GLY A 69 19.34 -6.78 10.59
C GLY A 69 18.95 -5.31 10.55
N THR A 70 17.98 -4.91 9.73
CA THR A 70 17.50 -3.52 9.62
C THR A 70 16.19 -3.35 10.36
N SER A 71 16.12 -2.40 11.28
CA SER A 71 14.89 -2.08 12.02
C SER A 71 14.17 -0.83 11.55
N LEU A 72 14.86 0.08 10.87
CA LEU A 72 14.31 1.38 10.46
C LEU A 72 13.92 1.36 8.99
N TYR A 73 12.67 1.69 8.72
CA TYR A 73 12.08 1.75 7.38
C TYR A 73 11.41 3.10 7.16
N ILE A 74 11.26 3.49 5.91
CA ILE A 74 10.56 4.70 5.51
C ILE A 74 9.19 4.30 4.96
N LYS A 75 8.12 4.95 5.42
CA LYS A 75 6.78 4.73 4.87
C LYS A 75 6.73 5.18 3.41
N ALA A 76 5.75 4.69 2.66
CA ALA A 76 5.49 5.15 1.30
C ALA A 76 5.29 6.68 1.28
N ALA A 77 5.87 7.37 0.28
CA ALA A 77 5.85 8.84 0.20
C ALA A 77 4.43 9.42 0.07
N ASN A 78 3.53 8.67 -0.54
CA ASN A 78 2.13 9.04 -0.71
C ASN A 78 1.23 8.65 0.48
N ALA A 79 1.74 7.94 1.49
CA ALA A 79 0.98 7.59 2.69
C ALA A 79 0.78 8.83 3.57
N LEU A 80 -0.47 9.24 3.75
CA LEU A 80 -0.86 10.39 4.56
C LEU A 80 -1.07 10.00 6.02
N ASN A 81 -2.05 9.15 6.26
CA ASN A 81 -2.43 8.70 7.58
C ASN A 81 -2.34 7.17 7.63
N VAL A 82 -1.38 6.66 8.41
CA VAL A 82 -1.10 5.23 8.54
C VAL A 82 -1.89 4.67 9.71
N ASP A 83 -2.59 3.57 9.48
CA ASP A 83 -3.16 2.78 10.57
C ASP A 83 -2.06 1.92 11.22
N TRP A 84 -1.65 2.33 12.41
CA TRP A 84 -0.55 1.69 13.14
C TRP A 84 -0.91 0.32 13.72
N ASP A 85 -2.19 -0.02 13.80
CA ASP A 85 -2.68 -1.32 14.27
C ASP A 85 -2.86 -2.32 13.11
N SER A 86 -2.73 -1.85 11.86
CA SER A 86 -2.89 -2.68 10.65
C SER A 86 -1.63 -3.43 10.21
N PHE A 87 -0.47 -3.10 10.80
CA PHE A 87 0.79 -3.74 10.41
C PHE A 87 0.76 -5.25 10.61
N GLN A 88 1.06 -6.00 9.56
CA GLN A 88 1.12 -7.46 9.61
C GLN A 88 2.23 -8.03 8.73
N ILE A 89 2.81 -9.12 9.17
CA ILE A 89 3.61 -9.98 8.31
C ILE A 89 2.65 -10.79 7.46
N VAL A 90 2.85 -10.79 6.15
CA VAL A 90 2.02 -11.54 5.20
C VAL A 90 2.77 -12.73 4.68
N LYS A 91 2.18 -13.92 4.86
CA LYS A 91 2.68 -15.16 4.29
C LYS A 91 2.35 -15.21 2.81
N GLN A 92 3.35 -15.03 1.98
CA GLN A 92 3.16 -15.11 0.53
C GLN A 92 3.68 -16.44 -0.01
N PRO A 93 2.89 -17.15 -0.85
CA PRO A 93 3.37 -18.32 -1.53
C PRO A 93 4.41 -17.94 -2.57
N ILE A 94 5.47 -18.76 -2.68
CA ILE A 94 6.56 -18.57 -3.63
C ILE A 94 6.40 -19.60 -4.74
N SER A 95 6.30 -19.15 -5.99
CA SER A 95 6.16 -20.04 -7.13
C SER A 95 7.44 -20.85 -7.39
N VAL A 96 7.28 -22.16 -7.55
CA VAL A 96 8.35 -23.10 -7.89
C VAL A 96 8.30 -23.39 -9.38
N THR A 97 9.39 -23.18 -10.07
CA THR A 97 9.49 -23.40 -11.53
C THR A 97 9.83 -24.84 -11.88
N SER A 98 10.57 -25.53 -11.01
CA SER A 98 10.91 -26.95 -11.19
C SER A 98 11.23 -27.62 -9.88
N ILE A 99 10.91 -28.91 -9.76
CA ILE A 99 11.44 -29.81 -8.76
C ILE A 99 11.96 -31.06 -9.48
N THR A 100 13.21 -31.37 -9.25
CA THR A 100 13.82 -32.62 -9.73
C THR A 100 14.42 -33.37 -8.55
N GLN A 101 14.46 -34.72 -8.60
CA GLN A 101 15.03 -35.48 -7.55
C GLN A 101 16.08 -36.48 -8.08
N SER A 102 17.06 -36.81 -7.26
CA SER A 102 18.03 -37.89 -7.48
C SER A 102 18.35 -38.52 -6.13
N ALA A 103 18.28 -39.85 -6.07
CA ALA A 103 18.62 -40.65 -4.88
C ALA A 103 17.92 -40.18 -3.58
N GLY A 104 16.66 -39.71 -3.67
CA GLY A 104 15.88 -39.27 -2.50
C GLY A 104 16.15 -37.82 -2.08
N VAL A 105 16.96 -37.07 -2.83
CA VAL A 105 17.17 -35.65 -2.61
C VAL A 105 16.50 -34.87 -3.74
N ALA A 106 15.48 -34.09 -3.41
CA ALA A 106 14.83 -33.17 -4.32
C ALA A 106 15.49 -31.80 -4.33
N ILE A 107 15.58 -31.20 -5.52
CA ILE A 107 16.04 -29.81 -5.73
C ILE A 107 14.89 -29.03 -6.27
N ALA A 108 14.46 -28.00 -5.54
CA ALA A 108 13.44 -27.04 -5.98
C ALA A 108 14.12 -25.74 -6.46
N THR A 109 13.60 -25.21 -7.58
CA THR A 109 13.99 -23.91 -8.12
C THR A 109 12.76 -22.99 -8.12
N THR A 110 12.90 -21.81 -7.54
CA THR A 110 11.82 -20.81 -7.46
C THR A 110 11.96 -19.76 -8.57
N SER A 111 10.85 -19.11 -8.90
CA SER A 111 10.80 -18.06 -9.93
C SER A 111 11.50 -16.75 -9.50
N THR A 112 11.57 -16.52 -8.18
CA THR A 112 12.17 -15.34 -7.56
C THR A 112 12.96 -15.76 -6.32
N ASN A 113 13.70 -14.84 -5.71
CA ASN A 113 14.38 -15.10 -4.44
C ASN A 113 13.36 -15.57 -3.40
N HIS A 114 13.59 -16.73 -2.81
CA HIS A 114 12.66 -17.34 -1.86
C HIS A 114 12.82 -16.82 -0.42
N ASN A 115 13.94 -16.18 -0.07
CA ASN A 115 14.24 -15.63 1.27
C ASN A 115 14.07 -16.63 2.43
N LEU A 116 14.14 -17.92 2.13
CA LEU A 116 14.11 -19.01 3.12
C LEU A 116 15.52 -19.24 3.68
N LEU A 117 15.59 -19.84 4.86
CA LEU A 117 16.84 -20.22 5.51
C LEU A 117 16.97 -21.74 5.60
N SER A 118 18.20 -22.24 5.66
CA SER A 118 18.41 -23.67 5.91
C SER A 118 17.84 -24.06 7.27
N ASN A 119 17.23 -25.23 7.32
CA ASN A 119 16.43 -25.79 8.42
C ASN A 119 15.03 -25.14 8.60
N ASP A 120 14.59 -24.31 7.68
CA ASP A 120 13.17 -23.92 7.66
C ASP A 120 12.28 -25.13 7.37
N LEU A 121 11.16 -25.24 8.10
CA LEU A 121 10.09 -26.20 7.83
C LEU A 121 9.07 -25.54 6.90
N VAL A 122 9.14 -25.83 5.62
CA VAL A 122 8.26 -25.24 4.60
C VAL A 122 7.17 -26.20 4.17
N TYR A 123 6.03 -25.68 3.76
CA TYR A 123 4.96 -26.49 3.14
C TYR A 123 5.00 -26.32 1.63
N ILE A 124 5.13 -27.42 0.90
CA ILE A 124 5.09 -27.46 -0.57
C ILE A 124 3.72 -28.02 -0.99
N SER A 125 3.09 -27.38 -1.96
CA SER A 125 1.80 -27.81 -2.49
C SER A 125 1.68 -27.59 -3.99
N GLY A 126 0.65 -28.19 -4.61
CA GLY A 126 0.34 -28.02 -6.02
C GLY A 126 1.14 -28.90 -6.98
N ALA A 127 1.95 -29.82 -6.49
CA ALA A 127 2.53 -30.87 -7.32
C ALA A 127 1.50 -32.00 -7.57
N ASP A 128 1.51 -32.57 -8.77
CA ASP A 128 0.65 -33.72 -9.12
C ASP A 128 1.12 -34.99 -8.41
N GLN A 129 2.41 -35.09 -8.10
CA GLN A 129 3.00 -36.21 -7.36
C GLN A 129 2.92 -35.88 -5.85
N SER A 130 2.13 -36.68 -5.13
CA SER A 130 1.86 -36.48 -3.70
C SER A 130 3.11 -36.46 -2.82
N ASN A 131 4.18 -37.14 -3.23
CA ASN A 131 5.45 -37.20 -2.48
C ASN A 131 6.17 -35.85 -2.40
N TYR A 132 5.80 -34.86 -3.21
CA TYR A 132 6.31 -33.49 -3.11
C TYR A 132 5.37 -32.55 -2.35
N VAL A 133 4.20 -33.03 -1.88
CA VAL A 133 3.18 -32.23 -1.21
C VAL A 133 3.18 -32.57 0.28
N ASP A 134 3.96 -31.85 1.07
CA ASP A 134 4.02 -32.01 2.53
C ASP A 134 4.87 -30.89 3.16
N LEU A 135 5.11 -31.02 4.44
CA LEU A 135 6.06 -30.21 5.22
C LEU A 135 7.47 -30.80 5.11
N PHE A 136 8.42 -29.99 4.65
CA PHE A 136 9.81 -30.41 4.49
C PHE A 136 10.78 -29.47 5.19
N TYR A 137 11.77 -30.05 5.87
CA TYR A 137 12.96 -29.28 6.25
C TYR A 137 13.85 -29.10 5.03
N ILE A 138 14.27 -27.86 4.79
CA ILE A 138 15.04 -27.51 3.59
C ILE A 138 16.50 -27.18 3.90
N THR A 139 17.35 -27.36 2.90
CA THR A 139 18.70 -26.81 2.87
C THR A 139 18.83 -25.86 1.71
N VAL A 140 19.12 -24.60 1.99
CA VAL A 140 19.26 -23.56 0.97
C VAL A 140 20.61 -23.71 0.26
N ILE A 141 20.59 -23.73 -1.08
CA ILE A 141 21.78 -23.77 -1.93
C ILE A 141 22.09 -22.39 -2.50
N SER A 142 21.06 -21.69 -2.97
CA SER A 142 21.17 -20.36 -3.57
C SER A 142 19.92 -19.52 -3.23
N PRO A 143 19.87 -18.23 -3.55
CA PRO A 143 18.68 -17.42 -3.33
C PRO A 143 17.41 -17.94 -4.01
N THR A 144 17.54 -18.79 -5.04
CA THR A 144 16.43 -19.34 -5.82
C THR A 144 16.37 -20.88 -5.78
N THR A 145 17.28 -21.56 -5.07
CA THR A 145 17.30 -23.03 -5.02
C THR A 145 17.48 -23.57 -3.62
N PHE A 146 16.74 -24.60 -3.30
CA PHE A 146 16.88 -25.33 -2.04
C PHE A 146 16.64 -26.83 -2.27
N THR A 147 17.13 -27.66 -1.33
CA THR A 147 16.93 -29.11 -1.34
C THR A 147 16.11 -29.55 -0.15
N PHE A 148 15.46 -30.71 -0.32
CA PHE A 148 14.71 -31.42 0.71
C PHE A 148 14.70 -32.93 0.43
N SER A 149 14.40 -33.75 1.43
CA SER A 149 14.36 -35.19 1.30
C SER A 149 13.00 -35.68 0.85
N VAL A 150 12.97 -36.59 -0.11
CA VAL A 150 11.75 -37.28 -0.59
C VAL A 150 12.06 -38.76 -0.73
N ASP A 151 11.06 -39.60 -1.02
CA ASP A 151 11.28 -41.01 -1.37
C ASP A 151 12.11 -41.09 -2.68
N SER A 152 13.10 -41.95 -2.69
CA SER A 152 14.00 -42.19 -3.85
C SER A 152 13.25 -42.66 -5.10
N ASN A 153 12.06 -43.24 -4.94
CA ASN A 153 11.21 -43.72 -6.01
C ASN A 153 10.24 -42.67 -6.52
N THR A 154 10.29 -41.43 -5.99
CA THR A 154 9.41 -40.35 -6.43
C THR A 154 9.62 -40.01 -7.91
N ILE A 155 8.54 -39.91 -8.65
CA ILE A 155 8.59 -39.57 -10.09
C ILE A 155 9.12 -38.16 -10.27
N THR A 156 10.10 -37.99 -11.17
CA THR A 156 10.76 -36.72 -11.47
C THR A 156 10.77 -36.47 -12.99
N PRO A 157 10.64 -35.19 -13.46
CA PRO A 157 10.40 -33.98 -12.66
C PRO A 157 8.99 -33.92 -12.08
N ALA A 158 8.80 -33.09 -11.04
CA ALA A 158 7.48 -32.78 -10.54
C ALA A 158 6.68 -31.98 -11.59
N THR A 159 5.37 -32.23 -11.66
CA THR A 159 4.42 -31.51 -12.51
C THR A 159 3.33 -30.84 -11.66
N GLY A 160 2.59 -29.88 -12.23
CA GLY A 160 1.56 -29.13 -11.53
C GLY A 160 1.95 -27.66 -11.31
N THR A 161 1.05 -26.92 -10.65
CA THR A 161 1.31 -25.52 -10.25
C THR A 161 1.84 -25.49 -8.83
N ILE A 162 3.17 -25.59 -8.72
CA ILE A 162 3.84 -25.83 -7.43
C ILE A 162 4.14 -24.49 -6.75
N VAL A 163 3.83 -24.43 -5.46
CA VAL A 163 4.18 -23.30 -4.58
C VAL A 163 4.78 -23.80 -3.28
N VAL A 164 5.68 -22.99 -2.72
CA VAL A 164 6.23 -23.20 -1.39
C VAL A 164 5.79 -22.08 -0.46
N TYR A 165 5.37 -22.44 0.74
CA TYR A 165 4.96 -21.52 1.79
C TYR A 165 6.05 -21.39 2.84
N PRO A 166 6.43 -20.16 3.22
CA PRO A 166 7.43 -19.95 4.26
C PRO A 166 6.95 -20.47 5.64
N PRO A 167 7.88 -20.66 6.61
CA PRO A 167 7.61 -21.30 7.90
C PRO A 167 6.83 -20.42 8.92
N TYR A 168 6.39 -19.25 8.53
CA TYR A 168 5.63 -18.34 9.38
C TYR A 168 4.22 -18.13 8.85
N ASN A 169 3.32 -17.71 9.71
CA ASN A 169 1.93 -17.37 9.37
C ASN A 169 1.75 -15.85 9.28
N ASN A 170 0.62 -15.43 8.72
CA ASN A 170 0.19 -14.04 8.84
C ASN A 170 0.11 -13.67 10.31
N THR A 171 0.81 -12.61 10.69
CA THR A 171 0.93 -12.19 12.08
C THR A 171 0.85 -10.68 12.17
N TYR A 172 -0.12 -10.18 12.93
CA TYR A 172 -0.21 -8.75 13.21
C TYR A 172 0.92 -8.31 14.14
N LEU A 173 1.49 -7.16 13.84
CA LEU A 173 2.45 -6.50 14.69
C LEU A 173 1.69 -5.60 15.66
N LYS A 174 2.09 -5.61 16.92
CA LYS A 174 1.51 -4.71 17.92
C LYS A 174 2.06 -3.29 17.70
N GLY A 175 1.18 -2.34 17.41
CA GLY A 175 1.53 -0.92 17.35
C GLY A 175 1.90 -0.40 18.74
N ILE A 176 3.08 0.22 18.90
CA ILE A 176 3.50 0.87 20.14
C ILE A 176 4.06 2.27 19.85
N SER A 177 3.91 3.17 20.82
CA SER A 177 4.50 4.50 20.74
C SER A 177 6.03 4.43 20.87
N PHE A 178 6.73 5.43 20.31
CA PHE A 178 8.19 5.51 20.42
C PHE A 178 8.65 5.65 21.88
N ASP A 179 7.88 6.33 22.72
CA ASP A 179 8.19 6.47 24.14
C ASP A 179 8.04 5.14 24.89
N ALA A 180 6.98 4.36 24.62
CA ALA A 180 6.84 3.02 25.17
C ALA A 180 7.99 2.11 24.72
N TYR A 181 8.34 2.16 23.42
CA TYR A 181 9.50 1.43 22.88
C TYR A 181 10.80 1.76 23.60
N ARG A 182 11.01 3.03 23.97
CA ARG A 182 12.19 3.46 24.72
C ARG A 182 12.14 3.05 26.19
N GLN A 183 10.97 3.13 26.81
CA GLN A 183 10.79 2.86 28.26
C GLN A 183 10.84 1.36 28.58
N GLU A 184 10.26 0.53 27.74
CA GLU A 184 10.24 -0.93 27.95
C GLU A 184 11.60 -1.61 27.72
N GLY A 185 12.68 -0.81 27.54
CA GLY A 185 14.04 -1.33 27.42
C GLY A 185 14.33 -2.04 26.09
N TYR A 186 13.52 -1.78 25.07
CA TYR A 186 13.84 -2.13 23.67
C TYR A 186 15.01 -1.30 23.14
N GLN A 187 15.34 -0.21 23.82
CA GLN A 187 16.65 0.47 23.75
C GLN A 187 17.37 0.23 25.06
N THR A 188 18.55 -0.35 24.96
CA THR A 188 19.44 -0.66 26.08
C THR A 188 19.58 0.49 27.08
N ARG A 189 19.04 0.34 28.25
CA ARG A 189 19.32 1.24 29.37
C ARG A 189 20.13 0.54 30.47
N ASP A 190 20.20 -0.75 30.47
CA ASP A 190 21.07 -1.52 31.34
C ASP A 190 22.04 -2.34 30.51
N ASN A 191 23.26 -2.44 31.00
CA ASN A 191 24.43 -3.19 30.49
C ASN A 191 24.14 -4.61 29.92
N ASN A 192 22.91 -4.90 29.61
CA ASN A 192 22.45 -6.05 28.86
C ASN A 192 22.27 -5.65 27.39
N ALA A 193 23.33 -5.80 26.63
CA ALA A 193 23.38 -5.69 25.16
C ALA A 193 22.36 -6.56 24.41
N TYR A 194 21.40 -7.15 25.12
CA TYR A 194 20.57 -8.23 24.62
C TYR A 194 19.36 -7.80 23.80
N LYS A 195 18.87 -6.57 23.91
CA LYS A 195 17.60 -6.23 23.28
C LYS A 195 17.71 -5.47 21.96
N THR A 196 18.81 -4.76 21.72
CA THR A 196 19.02 -4.07 20.43
C THR A 196 19.58 -4.98 19.34
N ASP A 197 20.16 -6.11 19.70
CA ASP A 197 20.77 -7.07 18.78
C ASP A 197 19.99 -8.39 18.65
N GLN A 198 18.74 -8.41 19.18
CA GLN A 198 17.88 -9.56 18.93
C GLN A 198 17.39 -9.53 17.49
N TYR A 199 17.73 -10.61 16.79
CA TYR A 199 17.20 -10.91 15.47
C TYR A 199 16.08 -11.92 15.61
N GLY A 200 15.04 -11.76 14.81
CA GLY A 200 13.94 -12.70 14.78
C GLY A 200 12.76 -12.21 13.99
N MET A 201 11.69 -12.97 14.04
CA MET A 201 10.42 -12.56 13.46
C MET A 201 9.90 -11.34 14.22
N PRO A 202 9.61 -10.23 13.54
CA PRO A 202 9.07 -9.00 14.15
C PRO A 202 7.70 -9.24 14.77
N TYR A 203 7.41 -8.52 15.86
CA TYR A 203 6.10 -8.51 16.51
C TYR A 203 5.65 -7.12 16.97
N PHE A 204 6.51 -6.09 16.79
CA PHE A 204 6.14 -4.70 17.05
C PHE A 204 6.35 -3.83 15.81
N SER A 205 5.43 -2.88 15.61
CA SER A 205 5.55 -1.71 14.75
C SER A 205 5.60 -0.45 15.61
N VAL A 206 6.54 0.45 15.36
CA VAL A 206 6.76 1.63 16.17
C VAL A 206 6.81 2.87 15.28
N ARG A 207 5.98 3.86 15.57
CA ARG A 207 6.04 5.17 14.95
C ARG A 207 7.17 5.98 15.58
N LYS A 208 8.27 6.19 14.82
CA LYS A 208 9.40 7.02 15.29
C LYS A 208 9.19 8.51 14.99
N THR A 209 8.84 8.79 13.74
CA THR A 209 8.49 10.13 13.21
C THR A 209 7.40 9.94 12.18
N ASP A 210 6.91 11.02 11.58
CA ASP A 210 5.85 10.91 10.55
C ASP A 210 6.24 10.05 9.33
N ASN A 211 7.55 9.92 9.05
CA ASN A 211 8.04 9.17 7.88
C ASN A 211 8.78 7.87 8.24
N ASN A 212 9.07 7.62 9.51
CA ASN A 212 9.92 6.52 9.93
C ASN A 212 9.14 5.47 10.74
N ILE A 213 9.29 4.22 10.34
CA ILE A 213 8.72 3.04 10.98
C ILE A 213 9.87 2.25 11.57
N ILE A 214 9.79 1.85 12.85
CA ILE A 214 10.71 0.87 13.42
C ILE A 214 9.96 -0.46 13.53
N ILE A 215 10.60 -1.51 13.04
CA ILE A 215 10.14 -2.90 13.18
C ILE A 215 11.05 -3.60 14.20
N SER A 216 10.44 -4.25 15.18
CA SER A 216 11.18 -4.87 16.31
C SER A 216 10.62 -6.25 16.66
N PRO A 217 11.49 -7.22 17.00
CA PRO A 217 12.95 -7.20 16.91
C PRO A 217 13.45 -6.96 15.48
N LYS A 218 14.79 -6.80 15.32
CA LYS A 218 15.38 -6.70 13.98
C LYS A 218 15.06 -7.96 13.19
N PRO A 219 14.51 -7.86 11.98
CA PRO A 219 14.22 -9.01 11.14
C PRO A 219 15.46 -9.91 10.95
N ASP A 220 15.31 -11.21 11.13
CA ASP A 220 16.36 -12.20 10.86
C ASP A 220 16.45 -12.58 9.38
N ARG A 221 15.41 -12.26 8.62
CA ARG A 221 15.27 -12.50 7.18
C ARG A 221 14.38 -11.44 6.52
N VAL A 222 14.14 -11.60 5.23
CA VAL A 222 13.17 -10.78 4.50
C VAL A 222 11.76 -11.26 4.83
N TYR A 223 10.93 -10.37 5.37
CA TYR A 223 9.48 -10.52 5.53
C TYR A 223 8.77 -9.51 4.67
N THR A 224 7.62 -9.86 4.15
CA THR A 224 6.71 -8.88 3.55
C THR A 224 5.82 -8.32 4.65
N ILE A 225 5.96 -7.03 4.92
CA ILE A 225 5.11 -6.28 5.85
C ILE A 225 4.05 -5.56 5.03
N GLN A 226 2.78 -5.77 5.39
CA GLN A 226 1.63 -5.06 4.85
C GLN A 226 1.09 -4.13 5.93
N TYR A 227 0.62 -2.96 5.52
CA TYR A 227 -0.05 -2.01 6.39
C TYR A 227 -1.05 -1.19 5.59
N GLU A 228 -2.02 -0.62 6.28
CA GLU A 228 -3.07 0.18 5.67
C GLU A 228 -2.80 1.66 5.88
N SER A 229 -3.14 2.45 4.87
CA SER A 229 -2.96 3.90 4.93
C SER A 229 -3.95 4.61 4.01
N PHE A 230 -4.37 5.81 4.41
CA PHE A 230 -4.92 6.78 3.47
C PHE A 230 -3.79 7.37 2.64
N ILE A 231 -3.98 7.43 1.33
CA ILE A 231 -2.96 7.90 0.40
C ILE A 231 -3.35 9.23 -0.24
N MET A 232 -2.34 10.01 -0.64
CA MET A 232 -2.50 11.10 -1.58
C MET A 232 -2.42 10.53 -3.00
N PRO A 233 -3.44 10.69 -3.84
CA PRO A 233 -3.36 10.27 -5.22
C PRO A 233 -2.31 11.11 -5.98
N SER A 234 -1.72 10.51 -7.00
CA SER A 234 -0.90 11.25 -7.96
C SER A 234 -1.76 12.17 -8.83
N ASP A 235 -1.14 13.25 -9.33
CA ASP A 235 -1.79 14.13 -10.28
C ASP A 235 -2.23 13.36 -11.54
N LEU A 236 -3.39 13.75 -12.08
CA LEU A 236 -3.85 13.28 -13.37
C LEU A 236 -2.98 13.93 -14.46
N VAL A 237 -2.54 13.14 -15.41
CA VAL A 237 -1.64 13.57 -16.51
C VAL A 237 -2.25 13.30 -17.88
N LEU A 238 -2.72 12.07 -18.10
CA LEU A 238 -3.28 11.66 -19.38
C LEU A 238 -4.78 11.99 -19.45
N TYR A 239 -5.26 12.29 -20.65
CA TYR A 239 -6.68 12.56 -20.89
C TYR A 239 -7.61 11.43 -20.39
N SER A 240 -7.11 10.19 -20.39
CA SER A 240 -7.83 8.99 -19.99
C SER A 240 -7.76 8.70 -18.49
N ASP A 241 -6.94 9.43 -17.73
CA ASP A 241 -6.78 9.19 -16.28
C ASP A 241 -8.11 9.36 -15.56
N VAL A 242 -8.38 8.46 -14.64
CA VAL A 242 -9.61 8.43 -13.86
C VAL A 242 -9.32 8.92 -12.44
N PRO A 243 -10.02 9.94 -11.94
CA PRO A 243 -9.86 10.38 -10.56
C PRO A 243 -10.22 9.28 -9.56
N ILE A 244 -9.56 9.28 -8.41
CA ILE A 244 -9.84 8.35 -7.31
C ILE A 244 -11.22 8.61 -6.67
N ILE A 245 -11.72 9.86 -6.76
CA ILE A 245 -13.02 10.27 -6.21
C ILE A 245 -14.14 9.59 -7.02
N PRO A 246 -15.14 8.98 -6.37
CA PRO A 246 -16.22 8.28 -7.07
C PRO A 246 -16.98 9.18 -8.03
N VAL A 247 -17.39 8.64 -9.20
CA VAL A 247 -18.09 9.37 -10.26
C VAL A 247 -19.37 10.07 -9.79
N THR A 248 -20.04 9.56 -8.77
CA THR A 248 -21.22 10.16 -8.15
C THR A 248 -20.96 11.52 -7.52
N HIS A 249 -19.69 11.79 -7.19
CA HIS A 249 -19.25 13.03 -6.53
C HIS A 249 -18.38 13.92 -7.44
N LYS A 250 -18.38 13.70 -8.74
CA LYS A 250 -17.55 14.44 -9.69
C LYS A 250 -17.75 15.95 -9.67
N GLU A 251 -18.96 16.42 -9.35
CA GLU A 251 -19.27 17.86 -9.28
C GLU A 251 -18.49 18.55 -8.15
N VAL A 252 -18.12 17.82 -7.10
CA VAL A 252 -17.29 18.37 -6.00
C VAL A 252 -15.92 18.79 -6.52
N ILE A 253 -15.34 18.02 -7.47
CA ILE A 253 -14.06 18.38 -8.12
C ILE A 253 -14.22 19.66 -8.95
N ILE A 254 -15.33 19.79 -9.67
CA ILE A 254 -15.59 20.97 -10.50
C ILE A 254 -15.73 22.23 -9.65
N GLU A 255 -16.47 22.15 -8.54
CA GLU A 255 -16.64 23.30 -7.63
C GLU A 255 -15.32 23.69 -6.94
N ALA A 256 -14.51 22.71 -6.53
CA ALA A 256 -13.17 22.97 -6.00
C ALA A 256 -12.26 23.66 -7.05
N ALA A 257 -12.30 23.19 -8.30
CA ALA A 257 -11.54 23.78 -9.39
C ALA A 257 -12.02 25.20 -9.73
N LEU A 258 -13.34 25.45 -9.77
CA LEU A 258 -13.90 26.78 -9.98
C LEU A 258 -13.45 27.77 -8.91
N TYR A 259 -13.49 27.37 -7.64
CA TYR A 259 -12.97 28.19 -6.54
C TYR A 259 -11.51 28.58 -6.79
N ALA A 260 -10.65 27.62 -7.13
CA ALA A 260 -9.24 27.88 -7.40
C ALA A 260 -9.04 28.84 -8.59
N ILE A 261 -9.79 28.66 -9.69
CA ILE A 261 -9.70 29.50 -10.88
C ILE A 261 -10.17 30.93 -10.58
N TYR A 262 -11.30 31.11 -9.89
CA TYR A 262 -11.79 32.43 -9.54
C TYR A 262 -10.86 33.18 -8.57
N MET A 263 -10.25 32.48 -7.61
CA MET A 263 -9.23 33.07 -6.75
C MET A 263 -7.98 33.50 -7.55
N PHE A 264 -7.54 32.68 -8.50
CA PHE A 264 -6.42 33.03 -9.37
C PHE A 264 -6.69 34.27 -10.23
N ARG A 265 -7.95 34.45 -10.66
CA ARG A 265 -8.40 35.60 -11.48
C ARG A 265 -8.85 36.82 -10.68
N ASP A 266 -8.61 36.82 -9.37
CA ASP A 266 -9.01 37.90 -8.44
C ASP A 266 -10.52 38.22 -8.46
N ASN A 267 -11.35 37.21 -8.81
CA ASN A 267 -12.83 37.32 -8.78
C ASN A 267 -13.35 36.75 -7.45
N VAL A 268 -13.24 37.58 -6.40
CA VAL A 268 -13.51 37.16 -5.01
C VAL A 268 -15.02 36.85 -4.80
N GLU A 269 -15.93 37.50 -5.48
CA GLU A 269 -17.38 37.27 -5.33
C GLU A 269 -17.76 35.85 -5.84
N GLU A 270 -17.36 35.51 -7.04
CA GLU A 270 -17.62 34.20 -7.62
C GLU A 270 -16.85 33.08 -6.88
N ALA A 271 -15.62 33.37 -6.43
CA ALA A 271 -14.86 32.47 -5.59
C ALA A 271 -15.61 32.15 -4.28
N GLY A 272 -16.15 33.15 -3.60
CA GLY A 272 -16.91 32.94 -2.36
C GLY A 272 -18.17 32.10 -2.58
N THR A 273 -18.87 32.32 -3.71
CA THR A 273 -20.02 31.51 -4.11
C THR A 273 -19.65 30.07 -4.35
N SER A 274 -18.60 29.80 -5.16
CA SER A 274 -18.09 28.46 -5.45
C SER A 274 -17.58 27.75 -4.20
N GLN A 275 -16.92 28.45 -3.28
CA GLN A 275 -16.49 27.91 -2.00
C GLN A 275 -17.66 27.43 -1.16
N SER A 276 -18.74 28.24 -1.06
CA SER A 276 -19.92 27.86 -0.29
C SER A 276 -20.60 26.60 -0.84
N VAL A 277 -20.66 26.44 -2.17
CA VAL A 277 -21.18 25.24 -2.82
C VAL A 277 -20.26 24.04 -2.60
N TYR A 278 -18.96 24.25 -2.74
CA TYR A 278 -17.95 23.23 -2.50
C TYR A 278 -18.02 22.68 -1.08
N ASP A 279 -18.06 23.54 -0.06
CA ASP A 279 -18.10 23.12 1.34
C ASP A 279 -19.37 22.31 1.66
N LYS A 280 -20.52 22.72 1.14
CA LYS A 280 -21.79 21.96 1.25
C LYS A 280 -21.70 20.59 0.57
N SER A 281 -21.04 20.54 -0.57
CA SER A 281 -20.86 19.30 -1.34
C SER A 281 -19.92 18.34 -0.62
N ILE A 282 -18.85 18.83 0.00
CA ILE A 282 -17.94 18.06 0.88
C ILE A 282 -18.70 17.48 2.07
N GLU A 283 -19.53 18.29 2.77
CA GLU A 283 -20.34 17.81 3.89
C GLU A 283 -21.33 16.72 3.47
N THR A 284 -21.96 16.89 2.31
CA THR A 284 -22.88 15.88 1.76
C THR A 284 -22.15 14.59 1.41
N MET A 285 -21.01 14.70 0.75
CA MET A 285 -20.16 13.54 0.41
C MET A 285 -19.67 12.82 1.66
N ALA A 286 -19.26 13.56 2.70
CA ALA A 286 -18.81 12.98 3.96
C ALA A 286 -19.92 12.19 4.66
N ARG A 287 -21.15 12.70 4.69
CA ARG A 287 -22.31 11.98 5.28
C ARG A 287 -22.63 10.68 4.57
N ILE A 288 -22.32 10.58 3.28
CA ILE A 288 -22.61 9.39 2.47
C ILE A 288 -21.48 8.37 2.58
N LEU A 289 -20.22 8.82 2.52
CA LEU A 289 -19.06 7.95 2.37
C LEU A 289 -18.40 7.59 3.68
N ILE A 290 -18.37 8.50 4.65
CA ILE A 290 -17.74 8.23 5.95
C ILE A 290 -18.80 7.61 6.87
N PRO A 291 -18.61 6.36 7.34
CA PRO A 291 -19.52 5.74 8.28
C PRO A 291 -19.63 6.60 9.54
N GLN A 292 -20.83 7.08 9.84
CA GLN A 292 -21.09 7.66 11.14
C GLN A 292 -21.10 6.50 12.14
N SER A 293 -20.00 6.30 12.86
CA SER A 293 -19.98 5.33 13.95
C SER A 293 -20.94 5.80 15.02
N ASP A 294 -22.04 5.09 15.22
CA ASP A 294 -22.96 5.21 16.36
C ASP A 294 -22.32 4.80 17.71
N THR A 295 -21.03 4.69 17.77
CA THR A 295 -20.31 4.51 19.02
C THR A 295 -20.25 5.86 19.74
N MET A 296 -21.27 6.15 20.57
CA MET A 296 -21.06 6.99 21.75
C MET A 296 -19.77 6.50 22.42
N ARG A 297 -18.65 7.19 22.20
CA ARG A 297 -17.54 7.10 23.13
C ARG A 297 -18.06 7.66 24.45
N ILE A 298 -18.45 6.77 25.34
CA ILE A 298 -18.62 7.10 26.75
C ILE A 298 -17.22 7.50 27.21
N VAL A 299 -16.98 8.80 27.26
CA VAL A 299 -15.81 9.36 27.92
C VAL A 299 -16.10 9.22 29.43
N ASN A 300 -15.52 8.20 30.05
CA ASN A 300 -15.39 8.13 31.50
C ASN A 300 -14.09 8.80 31.92
#